data_acaba7280baccf5a413eea55e1b2e2cc
#
_entry.id   acaba7280baccf5a413eea55e1b2e2cc
#
_cell.length_a   1.000
_cell.length_b   1.000
_cell.length_c   1.000
_cell.angle_alpha   90.00
_cell.angle_beta   90.00
_cell.angle_gamma   90.00
#
_symmetry.space_group_name_H-M   'P 1'
#
loop_
_entity.id
_entity.type
_entity.pdbx_description
1 polymer ?
#
loop_
_entity_poly.entity_id
_entity_poly.type
_entity_poly.pdbx_seq_one_letter_code
_entity_poly.pdbx_strand_id
1 'polypeptide(L)'
;ITILVAALWPAYAAYLDNRPIKTDGLVIKLPESIQGWNLQATPFTEWQPHYVGTHAQTMHTYRKGDQIVSVYLGYYRTQRQDAELINSQNYMIQQKHRVWNNVGEGQRTISLHGKNETIQQTLLRAPKNRLLIWSWNSLKGTYTTNPYLAKLLLAKAKLLWQRDDGAVIIITAPYEGTPGSAASSLQS
;
A
#
# COMPACT_ATOMS: atom_id res chain seq x y z
N ILE A 1 -7.70 42.41 5.48
CA ILE A 1 -8.27 41.19 6.11
C ILE A 1 -7.84 39.95 5.31
N THR A 2 -7.91 39.94 3.98
CA THR A 2 -7.59 38.80 3.13
C THR A 2 -6.12 38.32 3.25
N ILE A 3 -5.18 39.25 3.39
CA ILE A 3 -3.73 38.96 3.54
C ILE A 3 -3.46 38.28 4.90
N LEU A 4 -4.16 38.67 5.96
CA LEU A 4 -3.99 38.10 7.29
C LEU A 4 -4.45 36.64 7.33
N VAL A 5 -5.53 36.29 6.66
CA VAL A 5 -6.04 34.92 6.55
C VAL A 5 -5.09 34.05 5.73
N ALA A 6 -4.52 34.60 4.64
CA ALA A 6 -3.55 33.88 3.82
C ALA A 6 -2.23 33.59 4.55
N ALA A 7 -1.82 34.48 5.47
CA ALA A 7 -0.60 34.28 6.27
C ALA A 7 -0.80 33.29 7.44
N LEU A 8 -2.02 33.15 7.96
CA LEU A 8 -2.33 32.19 9.01
C LEU A 8 -2.30 30.74 8.53
N TRP A 9 -2.58 30.50 7.25
CA TRP A 9 -2.65 29.16 6.70
C TRP A 9 -1.30 28.40 6.76
N PRO A 10 -0.14 28.96 6.34
CA PRO A 10 1.15 28.29 6.47
C PRO A 10 1.52 27.99 7.92
N ALA A 11 1.26 28.91 8.85
CA ALA A 11 1.52 28.72 10.27
C ALA A 11 0.64 27.60 10.87
N TYR A 12 -0.62 27.55 10.47
CA TYR A 12 -1.55 26.49 10.86
C TYR A 12 -1.14 25.13 10.28
N ALA A 13 -0.77 25.08 9.01
CA ALA A 13 -0.26 23.87 8.37
C ALA A 13 1.01 23.35 9.07
N ALA A 14 1.96 24.23 9.34
CA ALA A 14 3.19 23.89 10.07
C ALA A 14 2.89 23.38 11.49
N TYR A 15 1.91 23.99 12.19
CA TYR A 15 1.47 23.51 13.49
C TYR A 15 0.88 22.09 13.41
N LEU A 16 0.06 21.81 12.40
CA LEU A 16 -0.52 20.47 12.21
C LEU A 16 0.56 19.42 11.91
N ASP A 17 1.55 19.78 11.08
CA ASP A 17 2.64 18.87 10.68
C ASP A 17 3.61 18.57 11.84
N ASN A 18 3.77 19.51 12.79
CA ASN A 18 4.67 19.36 13.94
C ASN A 18 3.99 18.81 15.21
N ARG A 19 2.73 18.36 15.13
CA ARG A 19 2.09 17.74 16.30
C ARG A 19 2.84 16.48 16.73
N PRO A 20 3.20 16.37 18.03
CA PRO A 20 3.81 15.15 18.55
C PRO A 20 2.77 14.03 18.59
N ILE A 21 2.84 13.13 17.63
CA ILE A 21 2.05 11.90 17.64
C ILE A 21 2.97 10.80 18.14
N LYS A 22 2.58 10.14 19.23
CA LYS A 22 3.31 8.95 19.71
C LYS A 22 3.25 7.86 18.64
N THR A 23 4.37 7.64 17.98
CA THR A 23 4.54 6.63 16.92
C THR A 23 5.44 5.48 17.37
N ASP A 24 6.05 5.64 18.54
CA ASP A 24 7.03 4.67 19.07
C ASP A 24 6.34 3.34 19.35
N GLY A 25 6.93 2.27 18.85
CA GLY A 25 6.50 0.90 19.12
C GLY A 25 5.30 0.41 18.34
N LEU A 26 4.88 1.10 17.25
CA LEU A 26 3.79 0.60 16.42
C LEU A 26 4.28 -0.59 15.58
N VAL A 27 3.74 -1.77 15.88
CA VAL A 27 4.04 -3.01 15.18
C VAL A 27 2.77 -3.55 14.54
N ILE A 28 2.82 -3.84 13.25
CA ILE A 28 1.75 -4.55 12.56
C ILE A 28 1.96 -6.04 12.78
N LYS A 29 1.04 -6.67 13.49
CA LYS A 29 1.02 -8.12 13.66
C LYS A 29 0.01 -8.71 12.70
N LEU A 30 0.46 -9.55 11.80
CA LEU A 30 -0.40 -10.36 10.95
C LEU A 30 -0.62 -11.72 11.61
N PRO A 31 -1.80 -12.34 11.43
CA PRO A 31 -2.11 -13.64 12.03
C PRO A 31 -1.21 -14.74 11.44
N GLU A 32 -0.88 -15.75 12.23
CA GLU A 32 -0.11 -16.91 11.77
C GLU A 32 -0.92 -17.80 10.82
N SER A 33 -2.24 -17.79 10.95
CA SER A 33 -3.16 -18.51 10.06
C SER A 33 -4.46 -17.72 9.87
N ILE A 34 -4.97 -17.71 8.64
CA ILE A 34 -6.23 -17.07 8.27
C ILE A 34 -6.89 -17.83 7.11
N GLN A 35 -8.12 -18.33 7.30
CA GLN A 35 -8.93 -19.00 6.27
C GLN A 35 -8.18 -20.12 5.51
N GLY A 36 -7.32 -20.86 6.22
CA GLY A 36 -6.51 -21.95 5.65
C GLY A 36 -5.17 -21.50 5.03
N TRP A 37 -4.89 -20.20 5.02
CA TRP A 37 -3.57 -19.67 4.71
C TRP A 37 -2.68 -19.72 5.95
N ASN A 38 -1.49 -20.28 5.84
CA ASN A 38 -0.53 -20.43 6.93
C ASN A 38 0.73 -19.62 6.64
N LEU A 39 1.18 -18.89 7.65
CA LEU A 39 2.40 -18.09 7.60
C LEU A 39 3.60 -18.96 7.28
N GLN A 40 4.46 -18.50 6.39
CA GLN A 40 5.72 -19.13 6.04
C GLN A 40 6.89 -18.37 6.66
N ALA A 41 7.86 -19.11 7.17
CA ALA A 41 9.08 -18.53 7.74
C ALA A 41 9.96 -17.87 6.67
N THR A 42 9.89 -18.37 5.42
CA THR A 42 10.74 -17.91 4.33
C THR A 42 9.90 -17.22 3.26
N PRO A 43 10.26 -16.01 2.82
CA PRO A 43 9.59 -15.36 1.70
C PRO A 43 9.82 -16.13 0.41
N PHE A 44 8.83 -16.18 -0.48
CA PHE A 44 8.96 -16.82 -1.79
C PHE A 44 9.64 -15.93 -2.83
N THR A 45 9.82 -14.66 -2.54
CA THR A 45 10.45 -13.66 -3.42
C THR A 45 11.28 -12.68 -2.62
N GLU A 46 12.37 -12.22 -3.21
CA GLU A 46 13.18 -11.11 -2.67
C GLU A 46 12.64 -9.74 -3.05
N TRP A 47 11.60 -9.69 -3.91
CA TRP A 47 10.96 -8.45 -4.29
C TRP A 47 10.25 -7.82 -3.08
N GLN A 48 10.47 -6.53 -2.90
CA GLN A 48 9.78 -5.71 -1.90
C GLN A 48 9.45 -4.34 -2.51
N PRO A 49 8.28 -3.78 -2.21
CA PRO A 49 7.96 -2.42 -2.59
C PRO A 49 8.74 -1.43 -1.72
N HIS A 50 8.95 -0.24 -2.25
CA HIS A 50 9.62 0.84 -1.53
C HIS A 50 8.63 1.91 -1.11
N TYR A 51 8.44 2.08 0.19
CA TYR A 51 7.58 3.10 0.78
C TYR A 51 8.35 3.85 1.87
N VAL A 52 8.49 5.18 1.68
CA VAL A 52 9.24 6.05 2.60
C VAL A 52 8.33 6.59 3.70
N GLY A 53 8.88 6.76 4.90
CA GLY A 53 8.21 7.41 6.02
C GLY A 53 7.03 6.64 6.62
N THR A 54 6.91 5.33 6.36
CA THR A 54 5.93 4.47 7.03
C THR A 54 6.20 4.43 8.54
N HIS A 55 5.16 4.54 9.34
CA HIS A 55 5.27 4.39 10.81
C HIS A 55 5.35 2.94 11.25
N ALA A 56 4.80 2.04 10.45
CA ALA A 56 4.99 0.60 10.56
C ALA A 56 4.83 -0.04 9.19
N GLN A 57 5.62 -1.07 8.94
CA GLN A 57 5.49 -1.87 7.72
C GLN A 57 5.83 -3.33 8.02
N THR A 58 5.23 -4.22 7.27
CA THR A 58 5.51 -5.64 7.34
C THR A 58 5.25 -6.31 6.00
N MET A 59 5.98 -7.39 5.73
CA MET A 59 5.73 -8.26 4.58
C MET A 59 5.81 -9.71 5.03
N HIS A 60 4.74 -10.44 4.83
CA HIS A 60 4.62 -11.84 5.22
C HIS A 60 4.19 -12.69 4.04
N THR A 61 4.70 -13.92 3.99
CA THR A 61 4.34 -14.91 2.99
C THR A 61 3.40 -15.94 3.61
N TYR A 62 2.36 -16.31 2.88
CA TYR A 62 1.37 -17.30 3.27
C TYR A 62 1.25 -18.38 2.20
N ARG A 63 0.94 -19.60 2.64
CA ARG A 63 0.70 -20.77 1.78
C ARG A 63 -0.61 -21.45 2.13
N LYS A 64 -1.33 -21.87 1.10
CA LYS A 64 -2.55 -22.68 1.19
C LYS A 64 -2.50 -23.75 0.09
N GLY A 65 -2.18 -24.99 0.47
CA GLY A 65 -1.88 -26.04 -0.52
C GLY A 65 -0.71 -25.63 -1.41
N ASP A 66 -0.91 -25.65 -2.73
CA ASP A 66 0.09 -25.24 -3.72
C ASP A 66 0.13 -23.73 -3.98
N GLN A 67 -0.84 -22.98 -3.44
CA GLN A 67 -0.90 -21.54 -3.60
C GLN A 67 0.01 -20.84 -2.61
N ILE A 68 0.69 -19.80 -3.07
CA ILE A 68 1.58 -18.98 -2.25
C ILE A 68 1.35 -17.49 -2.58
N VAL A 69 1.24 -16.67 -1.53
CA VAL A 69 1.07 -15.23 -1.65
C VAL A 69 1.94 -14.50 -0.64
N SER A 70 2.36 -13.28 -0.96
CA SER A 70 2.90 -12.37 0.07
C SER A 70 2.00 -11.16 0.21
N VAL A 71 1.87 -10.71 1.45
CA VAL A 71 1.09 -9.53 1.85
C VAL A 71 2.05 -8.52 2.44
N TYR A 72 2.10 -7.34 1.83
CA TYR A 72 2.79 -6.17 2.38
C TYR A 72 1.76 -5.16 2.88
N LEU A 73 2.00 -4.65 4.07
CA LEU A 73 1.24 -3.55 4.67
C LEU A 73 2.21 -2.43 5.06
N GLY A 74 1.97 -1.24 4.55
CA GLY A 74 2.65 -0.02 4.94
C GLY A 74 1.65 0.95 5.57
N TYR A 75 1.83 1.30 6.84
CA TYR A 75 0.90 2.14 7.59
C TYR A 75 1.49 3.50 7.91
N TYR A 76 0.72 4.52 7.63
CA TYR A 76 0.98 5.92 7.94
C TYR A 76 -0.03 6.38 8.99
N ARG A 77 0.41 6.61 10.21
CA ARG A 77 -0.44 7.09 11.30
C ARG A 77 -0.82 8.56 11.11
N THR A 78 0.05 9.32 10.46
CA THR A 78 -0.16 10.70 10.05
C THR A 78 0.62 10.97 8.77
N GLN A 79 0.17 11.94 8.01
CA GLN A 79 0.80 12.37 6.78
C GLN A 79 1.67 13.60 7.05
N ARG A 80 2.95 13.51 6.77
CA ARG A 80 3.92 14.61 6.88
C ARG A 80 4.62 14.80 5.54
N GLN A 81 5.20 15.96 5.34
CA GLN A 81 6.06 16.17 4.17
C GLN A 81 7.14 15.08 4.12
N ASP A 82 7.38 14.52 2.95
CA ASP A 82 8.30 13.40 2.65
C ASP A 82 7.98 12.06 3.36
N ALA A 83 6.87 11.99 4.10
CA ALA A 83 6.36 10.78 4.75
C ALA A 83 4.85 10.64 4.49
N GLU A 84 4.46 10.65 3.23
CA GLU A 84 3.07 10.59 2.76
C GLU A 84 2.79 9.26 2.06
N LEU A 85 1.59 8.75 2.24
CA LEU A 85 1.12 7.55 1.54
C LEU A 85 1.18 7.74 0.01
N ILE A 86 0.81 8.93 -0.48
CA ILE A 86 0.86 9.31 -1.90
C ILE A 86 2.07 10.22 -2.12
N ASN A 87 3.21 9.62 -2.32
CA ASN A 87 4.51 10.28 -2.53
C ASN A 87 5.18 9.71 -3.77
N SER A 88 5.87 10.55 -4.53
CA SER A 88 6.62 10.15 -5.74
C SER A 88 7.84 9.26 -5.44
N GLN A 89 8.28 9.23 -4.19
CA GLN A 89 9.35 8.34 -3.73
C GLN A 89 8.83 6.92 -3.41
N ASN A 90 7.51 6.72 -3.37
CA ASN A 90 6.90 5.42 -3.17
C ASN A 90 6.74 4.72 -4.53
N TYR A 91 7.29 3.53 -4.67
CA TYR A 91 7.23 2.77 -5.91
C TYR A 91 7.22 1.25 -5.68
N MET A 92 6.59 0.55 -6.60
CA MET A 92 6.60 -0.92 -6.64
C MET A 92 7.94 -1.46 -7.13
N ILE A 93 8.57 -0.74 -8.04
CA ILE A 93 9.87 -1.07 -8.61
C ILE A 93 10.58 0.21 -9.06
N GLN A 94 11.86 0.29 -8.76
CA GLN A 94 12.70 1.39 -9.23
C GLN A 94 12.88 1.34 -10.76
N GLN A 95 12.86 2.49 -11.42
CA GLN A 95 13.22 2.56 -12.83
C GLN A 95 14.61 1.96 -13.05
N LYS A 96 14.75 1.11 -14.08
CA LYS A 96 15.99 0.38 -14.40
C LYS A 96 16.47 -0.53 -13.24
N HIS A 97 15.52 -1.16 -12.52
CA HIS A 97 15.88 -2.16 -11.53
C HIS A 97 16.65 -3.32 -12.21
N ARG A 98 17.74 -3.79 -11.55
CA ARG A 98 18.67 -4.75 -12.16
C ARG A 98 18.06 -6.13 -12.48
N VAL A 99 17.05 -6.54 -11.73
CA VAL A 99 16.44 -7.88 -11.80
C VAL A 99 15.01 -7.83 -12.32
N TRP A 100 14.21 -6.95 -11.79
CA TRP A 100 12.78 -6.88 -12.07
C TRP A 100 12.44 -5.81 -13.10
N ASN A 101 11.57 -6.16 -14.05
CA ASN A 101 11.03 -5.25 -15.04
C ASN A 101 9.51 -5.21 -14.92
N ASN A 102 8.93 -4.03 -15.00
CA ASN A 102 7.49 -3.87 -15.16
C ASN A 102 7.13 -4.21 -16.61
N VAL A 103 6.27 -5.21 -16.80
CA VAL A 103 5.84 -5.70 -18.11
C VAL A 103 4.35 -5.47 -18.37
N GLY A 104 3.64 -4.87 -17.43
CA GLY A 104 2.23 -4.52 -17.60
C GLY A 104 1.62 -3.87 -16.37
N GLU A 105 0.78 -2.88 -16.59
CA GLU A 105 -0.03 -2.23 -15.56
C GLU A 105 -1.47 -2.10 -16.03
N GLY A 106 -2.39 -2.12 -15.09
CA GLY A 106 -3.81 -1.93 -15.35
C GLY A 106 -4.61 -1.84 -14.06
N GLN A 107 -5.90 -1.66 -14.22
CA GLN A 107 -6.84 -1.70 -13.12
C GLN A 107 -7.70 -2.96 -13.22
N ARG A 108 -8.10 -3.49 -12.08
CA ARG A 108 -8.97 -4.64 -11.97
C ARG A 108 -10.02 -4.39 -10.89
N THR A 109 -11.24 -4.82 -11.13
CA THR A 109 -12.29 -4.83 -10.11
C THR A 109 -12.29 -6.18 -9.39
N ILE A 110 -12.26 -6.14 -8.06
CA ILE A 110 -12.35 -7.31 -7.18
C ILE A 110 -13.45 -7.11 -6.14
N SER A 111 -13.95 -8.19 -5.57
CA SER A 111 -14.88 -8.11 -4.44
C SER A 111 -14.09 -8.10 -3.13
N LEU A 112 -14.19 -7.00 -2.38
CA LEU A 112 -13.63 -6.86 -1.03
C LEU A 112 -14.79 -6.60 -0.06
N HIS A 113 -14.97 -7.50 0.93
CA HIS A 113 -16.05 -7.40 1.91
C HIS A 113 -17.44 -7.21 1.28
N GLY A 114 -17.70 -7.91 0.15
CA GLY A 114 -18.97 -7.84 -0.58
C GLY A 114 -19.18 -6.55 -1.41
N LYS A 115 -18.16 -5.71 -1.54
CA LYS A 115 -18.18 -4.52 -2.40
C LYS A 115 -17.21 -4.68 -3.56
N ASN A 116 -17.60 -4.16 -4.70
CA ASN A 116 -16.71 -4.10 -5.86
C ASN A 116 -15.74 -2.92 -5.70
N GLU A 117 -14.47 -3.24 -5.56
CA GLU A 117 -13.41 -2.27 -5.40
C GLU A 117 -12.44 -2.34 -6.58
N THR A 118 -11.96 -1.18 -7.01
CA THR A 118 -10.94 -1.11 -8.07
C THR A 118 -9.55 -1.12 -7.43
N ILE A 119 -8.72 -2.05 -7.90
CA ILE A 119 -7.34 -2.18 -7.47
C ILE A 119 -6.38 -1.91 -8.63
N GLN A 120 -5.16 -1.52 -8.32
CA GLN A 120 -4.07 -1.44 -9.30
C GLN A 120 -3.44 -2.82 -9.46
N GLN A 121 -3.29 -3.25 -10.71
CA GLN A 121 -2.59 -4.48 -11.07
C GLN A 121 -1.27 -4.13 -11.73
N THR A 122 -0.18 -4.77 -11.29
CA THR A 122 1.15 -4.63 -11.88
C THR A 122 1.73 -6.02 -12.15
N LEU A 123 2.33 -6.20 -13.30
CA LEU A 123 3.02 -7.42 -13.69
C LEU A 123 4.52 -7.18 -13.71
N LEU A 124 5.24 -7.91 -12.88
CA LEU A 124 6.70 -7.87 -12.85
C LEU A 124 7.29 -9.16 -13.44
N ARG A 125 8.39 -8.99 -14.13
CA ARG A 125 9.17 -10.09 -14.72
C ARG A 125 10.63 -9.98 -14.32
N ALA A 126 11.17 -11.09 -13.85
CA ALA A 126 12.59 -11.36 -13.67
C ALA A 126 13.04 -12.52 -14.59
N PRO A 127 14.32 -12.82 -14.72
CA PRO A 127 14.81 -13.90 -15.58
C PRO A 127 14.17 -15.26 -15.30
N LYS A 128 13.89 -15.58 -14.03
CA LYS A 128 13.33 -16.87 -13.61
C LYS A 128 11.94 -16.80 -12.98
N ASN A 129 11.45 -15.60 -12.67
CA ASN A 129 10.24 -15.40 -11.89
C ASN A 129 9.34 -14.34 -12.51
N ARG A 130 8.04 -14.50 -12.33
CA ARG A 130 7.02 -13.51 -12.68
C ARG A 130 6.11 -13.29 -11.48
N LEU A 131 5.74 -12.05 -11.22
CA LEU A 131 4.88 -11.67 -10.10
C LEU A 131 3.66 -10.89 -10.61
N LEU A 132 2.50 -11.33 -10.18
CA LEU A 132 1.27 -10.55 -10.21
C LEU A 132 1.15 -9.80 -8.89
N ILE A 133 0.98 -8.50 -8.97
CA ILE A 133 0.88 -7.62 -7.82
C ILE A 133 -0.45 -6.88 -7.89
N TRP A 134 -1.22 -6.91 -6.82
CA TRP A 134 -2.40 -6.10 -6.61
C TRP A 134 -2.16 -5.14 -5.47
N SER A 135 -2.50 -3.88 -5.66
CA SER A 135 -2.29 -2.84 -4.66
C SER A 135 -3.44 -1.84 -4.62
N TRP A 136 -3.71 -1.34 -3.43
CA TRP A 136 -4.66 -0.26 -3.18
C TRP A 136 -4.31 0.47 -1.89
N ASN A 137 -4.85 1.68 -1.76
CA ASN A 137 -4.73 2.49 -0.55
C ASN A 137 -6.01 2.38 0.27
N SER A 138 -5.87 2.29 1.57
CA SER A 138 -6.95 2.33 2.54
C SER A 138 -6.85 3.61 3.36
N LEU A 139 -7.87 4.45 3.27
CA LEU A 139 -7.98 5.73 3.96
C LEU A 139 -9.29 5.75 4.74
N LYS A 140 -9.23 5.56 6.05
CA LYS A 140 -10.44 5.51 6.91
C LYS A 140 -11.52 4.54 6.42
N GLY A 141 -11.12 3.37 5.94
CA GLY A 141 -12.05 2.36 5.41
C GLY A 141 -12.55 2.64 3.99
N THR A 142 -12.09 3.70 3.33
CA THR A 142 -12.28 3.92 1.90
C THR A 142 -11.08 3.37 1.15
N TYR A 143 -11.34 2.46 0.21
CA TYR A 143 -10.33 1.92 -0.67
C TYR A 143 -10.21 2.75 -1.94
N THR A 144 -9.02 3.02 -2.40
CA THR A 144 -8.79 3.77 -3.65
C THR A 144 -7.43 3.48 -4.27
N THR A 145 -7.39 3.49 -5.58
CA THR A 145 -6.17 3.51 -6.39
C THR A 145 -5.92 4.88 -7.01
N ASN A 146 -6.89 5.79 -6.90
CA ASN A 146 -6.79 7.13 -7.46
C ASN A 146 -5.99 8.05 -6.51
N PRO A 147 -4.79 8.51 -6.90
CA PRO A 147 -3.95 9.34 -6.05
C PRO A 147 -4.57 10.72 -5.76
N TYR A 148 -5.35 11.27 -6.68
CA TYR A 148 -6.01 12.55 -6.47
C TYR A 148 -7.12 12.43 -5.43
N LEU A 149 -7.94 11.36 -5.51
CA LEU A 149 -8.95 11.09 -4.50
C LEU A 149 -8.33 10.84 -3.12
N ALA A 150 -7.23 10.07 -3.07
CA ALA A 150 -6.52 9.84 -1.83
C ALA A 150 -6.01 11.15 -1.22
N LYS A 151 -5.36 12.02 -2.01
CA LYS A 151 -4.91 13.34 -1.55
C LYS A 151 -6.07 14.23 -1.09
N LEU A 152 -7.19 14.20 -1.79
CA LEU A 152 -8.39 14.96 -1.40
C LEU A 152 -8.95 14.46 -0.05
N LEU A 153 -9.03 13.15 0.15
CA LEU A 153 -9.50 12.56 1.41
C LEU A 153 -8.57 12.91 2.58
N LEU A 154 -7.26 12.87 2.36
CA LEU A 154 -6.25 13.26 3.35
C LEU A 154 -6.34 14.76 3.67
N ALA A 155 -6.43 15.61 2.67
CA ALA A 155 -6.59 17.05 2.86
C ALA A 155 -7.88 17.39 3.63
N LYS A 156 -9.00 16.74 3.28
CA LYS A 156 -10.28 16.89 4.01
C LYS A 156 -10.14 16.44 5.47
N ALA A 157 -9.47 15.33 5.73
CA ALA A 157 -9.25 14.84 7.07
C ALA A 157 -8.43 15.85 7.90
N LYS A 158 -7.36 16.39 7.32
CA LYS A 158 -6.49 17.39 7.95
C LYS A 158 -7.26 18.70 8.25
N LEU A 159 -8.08 19.17 7.30
CA LEU A 159 -8.90 20.37 7.46
C LEU A 159 -9.95 20.23 8.58
N LEU A 160 -10.55 19.05 8.69
CA LEU A 160 -11.60 18.75 9.68
C LEU A 160 -11.04 18.26 11.03
N TRP A 161 -9.73 18.38 11.27
CA TRP A 161 -9.07 17.92 12.51
C TRP A 161 -9.27 16.42 12.78
N GLN A 162 -9.57 15.66 11.76
CA GLN A 162 -9.71 14.22 11.85
C GLN A 162 -8.35 13.56 11.69
N ARG A 163 -8.27 12.27 12.05
CA ARG A 163 -7.08 11.46 11.79
C ARG A 163 -6.89 11.34 10.27
N ASP A 164 -5.67 11.56 9.82
CA ASP A 164 -5.22 11.45 8.42
C ASP A 164 -4.44 10.15 8.18
N ASP A 165 -4.72 9.12 8.99
CA ASP A 165 -4.09 7.82 8.86
C ASP A 165 -4.50 7.10 7.58
N GLY A 166 -3.57 6.36 7.04
CA GLY A 166 -3.75 5.58 5.83
C GLY A 166 -2.80 4.40 5.76
N ALA A 167 -3.14 3.46 4.92
CA ALA A 167 -2.30 2.29 4.66
C ALA A 167 -2.25 1.97 3.18
N VAL A 168 -1.12 1.49 2.71
CA VAL A 168 -1.01 0.77 1.46
C VAL A 168 -1.08 -0.72 1.74
N ILE A 169 -1.87 -1.41 0.94
CA ILE A 169 -2.02 -2.86 0.97
C ILE A 169 -1.55 -3.39 -0.37
N ILE A 170 -0.63 -4.34 -0.35
CA ILE A 170 -0.10 -4.96 -1.54
C ILE A 170 -0.11 -6.48 -1.33
N ILE A 171 -0.70 -7.20 -2.27
CA ILE A 171 -0.64 -8.66 -2.30
C ILE A 171 0.03 -9.09 -3.60
N THR A 172 0.86 -10.11 -3.50
CA THR A 172 1.59 -10.62 -4.67
C THR A 172 1.59 -12.14 -4.69
N ALA A 173 1.49 -12.69 -5.90
CA ALA A 173 1.62 -14.12 -6.15
C ALA A 173 2.52 -14.37 -7.36
N PRO A 174 3.27 -15.47 -7.37
CA PRO A 174 4.00 -15.91 -8.56
C PRO A 174 3.02 -16.41 -9.63
N TYR A 175 3.39 -16.26 -10.90
CA TYR A 175 2.63 -16.85 -12.00
C TYR A 175 3.54 -17.41 -13.09
N GLU A 176 3.04 -18.46 -13.75
CA GLU A 176 3.65 -19.05 -14.93
C GLU A 176 2.70 -18.90 -16.12
N GLY A 177 3.23 -18.56 -17.29
CA GLY A 177 2.41 -18.33 -18.48
C GLY A 177 1.52 -17.09 -18.37
N THR A 178 0.26 -17.26 -18.03
CA THR A 178 -0.75 -16.18 -17.89
C THR A 178 -0.99 -15.81 -16.41
N PRO A 179 -1.32 -14.53 -16.11
CA PRO A 179 -1.58 -14.11 -14.72
C PRO A 179 -2.87 -14.68 -14.11
N GLY A 180 -3.67 -15.45 -14.86
CA GLY A 180 -4.98 -15.92 -14.42
C GLY A 180 -4.94 -16.82 -13.20
N SER A 181 -3.99 -17.76 -13.13
CA SER A 181 -3.83 -18.67 -11.98
C SER A 181 -3.43 -17.92 -10.69
N ALA A 182 -2.54 -16.95 -10.81
CA ALA A 182 -2.17 -16.10 -9.68
C ALA A 182 -3.32 -15.21 -9.22
N ALA A 183 -4.15 -14.72 -10.12
CA ALA A 183 -5.32 -13.92 -9.78
C ALA A 183 -6.33 -14.69 -8.92
N SER A 184 -6.52 -16.00 -9.17
CA SER A 184 -7.39 -16.84 -8.32
C SER A 184 -6.80 -17.01 -6.91
N SER A 185 -5.48 -17.14 -6.78
CA SER A 185 -4.82 -17.20 -5.47
C SER A 185 -4.95 -15.90 -4.69
N LEU A 186 -4.96 -14.75 -5.36
CA LEU A 186 -5.12 -13.44 -4.71
C LEU A 186 -6.57 -13.14 -4.32
N GLN A 187 -7.56 -13.87 -4.85
CA GLN A 187 -8.98 -13.73 -4.52
C GLN A 187 -9.46 -14.69 -3.43
N SER A 188 -8.73 -15.76 -3.15
CA SER A 188 -9.08 -16.79 -2.17
C SER A 188 -8.67 -16.45 -0.75
#